data_9e556c105dc0b5ed9d38fc9b5ea97833
#
_entry.id   9e556c105dc0b5ed9d38fc9b5ea97833
#
_cell.length_a   1.000
_cell.length_b   1.000
_cell.length_c   1.000
_cell.angle_alpha   90.00
_cell.angle_beta   90.00
_cell.angle_gamma   90.00
#
_symmetry.space_group_name_H-M   'P 1'
#
loop_
_entity.id
_entity.type
_entity.pdbx_description
1 polymer ?
#
loop_
_entity_poly.entity_id
_entity_poly.type
_entity_poly.pdbx_seq_one_letter_code
_entity_poly.pdbx_strand_id
1 'polypeptide(L)'
;MKKFLLLILFICNNTAYSSIPGIIIPKDALHFFVIGDWGRNGEYGQKEIAKVMADAAEQVEPKFIISTGDNFYPSGVRSVMDPHWKASFEDIYPQHSLQGDWYIVLGNHDYEGNPDAQIEYSTVSRRWNMPARYYSKTFGISKSQSAQFLFMDTSPYVDAYHKEDETYHVKGIDTAGQRSWMDSLLSQTPKNDWKFVIGHHSIYSLGKRKPGMNDLMNKFDATFKAQGVNAYICGHEHDLQIIHPKNTSTVHFISGAGSEIRDAGKAEGQDFYHGKQGFMMFSVMEKETLVQVIDITGKVITSYSLKK
;
A
#
# COMPACT_ATOMS: atom_id res chain seq x y z
N MET A 1 60.85 18.20 -14.63
CA MET A 1 59.68 17.33 -14.38
C MET A 1 58.53 18.18 -13.84
N LYS A 2 57.55 18.53 -14.68
CA LYS A 2 56.36 19.29 -14.25
C LYS A 2 55.35 18.31 -13.71
N LYS A 3 54.99 18.43 -12.40
CA LYS A 3 53.91 17.65 -11.77
C LYS A 3 52.57 18.25 -12.20
N PHE A 4 51.79 17.50 -12.96
CA PHE A 4 50.38 17.84 -13.23
C PHE A 4 49.54 17.42 -12.01
N LEU A 5 48.96 18.40 -11.35
CA LEU A 5 47.99 18.17 -10.28
C LEU A 5 46.61 18.00 -10.94
N LEU A 6 46.08 16.78 -10.95
CA LEU A 6 44.72 16.48 -11.46
C LEU A 6 43.72 16.88 -10.37
N LEU A 7 43.04 17.99 -10.57
CA LEU A 7 41.96 18.44 -9.69
C LEU A 7 40.67 17.68 -10.08
N ILE A 8 40.29 16.65 -9.32
CA ILE A 8 39.03 15.95 -9.50
C ILE A 8 37.96 16.82 -8.86
N LEU A 9 37.16 17.52 -9.67
CA LEU A 9 35.94 18.17 -9.22
C LEU A 9 34.88 17.10 -8.96
N PHE A 10 34.55 16.84 -7.70
CA PHE A 10 33.35 16.15 -7.32
C PHE A 10 32.15 17.08 -7.55
N ILE A 11 31.42 16.88 -8.65
CA ILE A 11 30.14 17.51 -8.87
C ILE A 11 29.14 16.74 -7.98
N CYS A 12 28.90 17.24 -6.77
CA CYS A 12 27.71 16.82 -6.00
C CYS A 12 26.47 17.31 -6.76
N ASN A 13 25.82 16.42 -7.49
CA ASN A 13 24.47 16.66 -7.95
C ASN A 13 23.54 16.71 -6.72
N ASN A 14 23.40 17.89 -6.12
CA ASN A 14 22.32 18.16 -5.18
C ASN A 14 21.02 18.16 -5.97
N THR A 15 20.34 17.02 -6.05
CA THR A 15 18.92 17.00 -6.41
C THR A 15 18.18 17.76 -5.32
N ALA A 16 17.73 18.98 -5.64
CA ALA A 16 16.92 19.75 -4.71
C ALA A 16 15.55 19.07 -4.57
N TYR A 17 15.30 18.47 -3.40
CA TYR A 17 13.97 17.97 -3.05
C TYR A 17 13.07 19.15 -2.70
N SER A 18 11.80 19.06 -3.13
CA SER A 18 10.79 20.05 -2.78
C SER A 18 10.15 19.68 -1.44
N SER A 19 10.02 20.64 -0.54
CA SER A 19 9.27 20.37 0.70
C SER A 19 7.79 20.23 0.39
N ILE A 20 7.13 19.25 1.04
CA ILE A 20 5.67 19.06 1.00
C ILE A 20 5.04 19.98 2.06
N PRO A 21 4.36 21.07 1.65
CA PRO A 21 3.78 21.99 2.61
C PRO A 21 2.65 21.37 3.44
N GLY A 22 2.65 21.63 4.74
CA GLY A 22 1.58 21.18 5.63
C GLY A 22 1.67 19.72 6.07
N ILE A 23 2.74 18.99 5.67
CA ILE A 23 2.96 17.65 6.20
C ILE A 23 3.24 17.72 7.71
N ILE A 24 2.55 16.90 8.48
CA ILE A 24 2.73 16.78 9.93
C ILE A 24 3.54 15.52 10.19
N ILE A 25 4.65 15.64 10.88
CA ILE A 25 5.56 14.53 11.20
C ILE A 25 5.63 14.38 12.73
N PRO A 26 4.76 13.57 13.33
CA PRO A 26 4.80 13.33 14.77
C PRO A 26 6.13 12.70 15.17
N LYS A 27 6.73 13.25 16.21
CA LYS A 27 7.98 12.73 16.75
C LYS A 27 7.77 11.32 17.33
N ASP A 28 8.77 10.48 17.18
CA ASP A 28 8.81 9.10 17.71
C ASP A 28 7.66 8.20 17.22
N ALA A 29 7.03 8.53 16.07
CA ALA A 29 6.04 7.70 15.42
C ALA A 29 6.67 6.71 14.43
N LEU A 30 5.99 5.58 14.18
CA LEU A 30 6.31 4.70 13.07
C LEU A 30 5.69 5.28 11.80
N HIS A 31 6.51 5.79 10.90
CA HIS A 31 6.07 6.35 9.61
C HIS A 31 6.14 5.31 8.51
N PHE A 32 5.10 5.22 7.68
CA PHE A 32 5.11 4.45 6.45
C PHE A 32 4.19 5.06 5.39
N PHE A 33 4.47 4.75 4.12
CA PHE A 33 3.66 5.16 2.98
C PHE A 33 2.84 4.00 2.45
N VAL A 34 1.71 4.33 1.82
CA VAL A 34 0.81 3.36 1.18
C VAL A 34 0.44 3.85 -0.21
N ILE A 35 0.65 3.00 -1.20
CA ILE A 35 0.30 3.25 -2.60
C ILE A 35 -0.18 1.94 -3.24
N GLY A 36 -1.08 1.99 -4.19
CA GLY A 36 -1.53 0.85 -4.99
C GLY A 36 -1.87 1.22 -6.41
N ASP A 37 -2.12 0.24 -7.25
CA ASP A 37 -2.64 0.41 -8.60
C ASP A 37 -1.72 1.30 -9.49
N TRP A 38 -0.39 1.05 -9.40
CA TRP A 38 0.60 2.01 -9.89
C TRP A 38 1.37 1.61 -11.14
N GLY A 39 1.65 0.33 -11.38
CA GLY A 39 2.67 -0.12 -12.33
C GLY A 39 2.30 0.01 -13.82
N ARG A 40 2.41 1.21 -14.38
CA ARG A 40 2.05 1.53 -15.77
C ARG A 40 3.21 2.13 -16.58
N ASN A 41 4.43 1.60 -16.39
CA ASN A 41 5.64 2.01 -17.12
C ASN A 41 5.94 3.52 -17.02
N GLY A 42 5.54 4.14 -15.91
CA GLY A 42 5.72 5.58 -15.65
C GLY A 42 4.68 6.48 -16.29
N GLU A 43 3.63 5.91 -16.88
CA GLU A 43 2.52 6.68 -17.46
C GLU A 43 1.40 6.96 -16.45
N TYR A 44 0.37 7.69 -16.86
CA TYR A 44 -0.83 8.04 -16.07
C TYR A 44 -0.51 8.71 -14.73
N GLY A 45 0.55 9.54 -14.68
CA GLY A 45 0.94 10.24 -13.46
C GLY A 45 1.82 9.42 -12.50
N GLN A 46 2.20 8.19 -12.85
CA GLN A 46 3.02 7.33 -11.98
C GLN A 46 4.38 7.97 -11.64
N LYS A 47 5.07 8.58 -12.63
CA LYS A 47 6.37 9.27 -12.40
C LYS A 47 6.22 10.49 -11.51
N GLU A 48 5.17 11.25 -11.73
CA GLU A 48 4.86 12.45 -10.96
C GLU A 48 4.59 12.10 -9.49
N ILE A 49 3.79 11.05 -9.24
CA ILE A 49 3.54 10.52 -7.89
C ILE A 49 4.83 10.01 -7.26
N ALA A 50 5.66 9.25 -7.99
CA ALA A 50 6.93 8.76 -7.48
C ALA A 50 7.84 9.90 -7.05
N LYS A 51 7.85 11.02 -7.81
CA LYS A 51 8.59 12.22 -7.42
C LYS A 51 8.05 12.84 -6.13
N VAL A 52 6.74 13.02 -6.02
CA VAL A 52 6.11 13.58 -4.80
C VAL A 52 6.35 12.67 -3.60
N MET A 53 6.29 11.34 -3.78
CA MET A 53 6.63 10.38 -2.74
C MET A 53 8.09 10.52 -2.29
N ALA A 54 9.02 10.71 -3.23
CA ALA A 54 10.44 10.91 -2.90
C ALA A 54 10.65 12.21 -2.12
N ASP A 55 10.02 13.32 -2.56
CA ASP A 55 10.07 14.60 -1.87
C ASP A 55 9.49 14.51 -0.44
N ALA A 56 8.40 13.76 -0.25
CA ALA A 56 7.84 13.48 1.06
C ALA A 56 8.76 12.58 1.91
N ALA A 57 9.34 11.55 1.31
CA ALA A 57 10.20 10.59 1.99
C ALA A 57 11.50 11.21 2.52
N GLU A 58 12.05 12.22 1.85
CA GLU A 58 13.20 13.00 2.33
C GLU A 58 12.88 13.76 3.64
N GLN A 59 11.61 14.10 3.87
CA GLN A 59 11.19 14.82 5.08
C GLN A 59 10.78 13.88 6.20
N VAL A 60 10.13 12.76 5.82
CA VAL A 60 9.43 11.85 6.75
C VAL A 60 10.31 10.69 7.18
N GLU A 61 11.25 10.27 6.30
CA GLU A 61 12.08 9.07 6.48
C GLU A 61 11.21 7.83 6.80
N PRO A 62 10.29 7.42 5.88
CA PRO A 62 9.39 6.32 6.16
C PRO A 62 10.17 5.03 6.41
N LYS A 63 9.75 4.27 7.42
CA LYS A 63 10.39 2.99 7.77
C LYS A 63 10.23 1.96 6.67
N PHE A 64 9.10 2.00 5.95
CA PHE A 64 8.77 1.14 4.82
C PHE A 64 7.66 1.75 3.97
N ILE A 65 7.41 1.13 2.83
CA ILE A 65 6.30 1.46 1.93
C ILE A 65 5.43 0.21 1.77
N ILE A 66 4.12 0.37 1.69
CA ILE A 66 3.16 -0.70 1.40
C ILE A 66 2.63 -0.50 -0.01
N SER A 67 2.70 -1.55 -0.83
CA SER A 67 1.96 -1.64 -2.09
C SER A 67 0.68 -2.45 -1.89
N THR A 68 -0.47 -1.86 -2.19
CA THR A 68 -1.78 -2.47 -2.00
C THR A 68 -2.26 -3.29 -3.20
N GLY A 69 -1.34 -3.76 -4.06
CA GLY A 69 -1.65 -4.63 -5.20
C GLY A 69 -1.89 -3.88 -6.50
N ASP A 70 -2.19 -4.65 -7.56
CA ASP A 70 -2.16 -4.22 -8.95
C ASP A 70 -0.83 -3.51 -9.23
N ASN A 71 0.23 -4.28 -8.97
CA ASN A 71 1.60 -3.79 -9.02
C ASN A 71 2.08 -3.57 -10.46
N PHE A 72 1.48 -4.29 -11.43
CA PHE A 72 1.85 -4.22 -12.83
C PHE A 72 0.64 -4.34 -13.75
N TYR A 73 0.45 -3.36 -14.61
CA TYR A 73 -0.60 -3.33 -15.63
C TYR A 73 -0.03 -3.55 -17.03
N PRO A 74 -0.86 -4.12 -18.02
CA PRO A 74 -2.26 -4.50 -17.78
C PRO A 74 -2.43 -5.85 -17.09
N SER A 75 -1.43 -6.74 -17.05
CA SER A 75 -1.61 -8.16 -16.72
C SER A 75 -0.44 -8.71 -15.89
N GLY A 76 0.03 -8.01 -14.88
CA GLY A 76 1.11 -8.46 -14.01
C GLY A 76 2.46 -8.63 -14.72
N VAL A 77 3.36 -9.41 -14.14
CA VAL A 77 4.66 -9.81 -14.70
C VAL A 77 4.64 -11.29 -15.04
N ARG A 78 5.48 -11.73 -15.99
CA ARG A 78 5.57 -13.13 -16.42
C ARG A 78 6.67 -13.93 -15.72
N SER A 79 7.72 -13.25 -15.28
CA SER A 79 8.86 -13.85 -14.59
C SER A 79 9.66 -12.77 -13.86
N VAL A 80 10.66 -13.16 -13.07
CA VAL A 80 11.62 -12.23 -12.42
C VAL A 80 12.45 -11.43 -13.42
N MET A 81 12.49 -11.86 -14.69
CA MET A 81 13.22 -11.18 -15.77
C MET A 81 12.31 -10.31 -16.64
N ASP A 82 11.03 -10.16 -16.29
CA ASP A 82 10.11 -9.34 -17.07
C ASP A 82 10.56 -7.88 -17.10
N PRO A 83 10.63 -7.23 -18.29
CA PRO A 83 10.99 -5.82 -18.41
C PRO A 83 10.13 -4.84 -17.58
N HIS A 84 8.92 -5.23 -17.22
CA HIS A 84 8.03 -4.43 -16.37
C HIS A 84 8.64 -4.10 -15.01
N TRP A 85 9.46 -5.00 -14.45
CA TRP A 85 10.18 -4.70 -13.20
C TRP A 85 10.99 -3.42 -13.30
N LYS A 86 11.73 -3.29 -14.40
CA LYS A 86 12.54 -2.09 -14.64
C LYS A 86 11.66 -0.90 -14.98
N ALA A 87 10.74 -1.05 -15.93
CA ALA A 87 9.96 0.05 -16.49
C ALA A 87 8.91 0.61 -15.53
N SER A 88 8.37 -0.21 -14.61
CA SER A 88 7.30 0.20 -13.69
C SER A 88 7.75 0.36 -12.23
N PHE A 89 8.87 -0.26 -11.82
CA PHE A 89 9.32 -0.23 -10.43
C PHE A 89 10.71 0.37 -10.26
N GLU A 90 11.76 -0.29 -10.79
CA GLU A 90 13.14 0.07 -10.47
C GLU A 90 13.51 1.46 -11.00
N ASP A 91 13.12 1.81 -12.23
CA ASP A 91 13.42 3.11 -12.86
C ASP A 91 12.40 4.20 -12.46
N ILE A 92 11.25 3.82 -11.90
CA ILE A 92 10.23 4.80 -11.49
C ILE A 92 10.47 5.31 -10.07
N TYR A 93 10.92 4.44 -9.18
CA TYR A 93 11.20 4.78 -7.77
C TYR A 93 12.71 4.67 -7.45
N PRO A 94 13.61 5.34 -8.23
CA PRO A 94 15.07 5.17 -8.07
C PRO A 94 15.65 6.03 -6.95
N GLN A 95 14.90 7.00 -6.39
CA GLN A 95 15.38 7.96 -5.40
C GLN A 95 15.83 7.24 -4.13
N HIS A 96 16.89 7.77 -3.51
CA HIS A 96 17.49 7.18 -2.31
C HIS A 96 16.48 7.03 -1.17
N SER A 97 15.63 8.03 -0.97
CA SER A 97 14.59 8.05 0.06
C SER A 97 13.50 6.97 -0.11
N LEU A 98 13.38 6.37 -1.31
CA LEU A 98 12.44 5.28 -1.62
C LEU A 98 13.12 3.90 -1.69
N GLN A 99 14.40 3.79 -1.30
CA GLN A 99 15.15 2.52 -1.33
C GLN A 99 14.97 1.67 -0.07
N GLY A 100 14.08 2.05 0.85
CA GLY A 100 13.65 1.24 1.99
C GLY A 100 12.84 0.01 1.57
N ASP A 101 12.38 -0.77 2.55
CA ASP A 101 11.55 -1.96 2.32
C ASP A 101 10.19 -1.59 1.73
N TRP A 102 9.76 -2.29 0.69
CA TRP A 102 8.41 -2.28 0.16
C TRP A 102 7.74 -3.60 0.53
N TYR A 103 6.63 -3.57 1.26
CA TYR A 103 5.80 -4.72 1.58
C TYR A 103 4.61 -4.78 0.63
N ILE A 104 4.44 -5.92 -0.03
CA ILE A 104 3.63 -6.06 -1.24
C ILE A 104 2.45 -7.00 -0.98
N VAL A 105 1.27 -6.66 -1.50
CA VAL A 105 0.19 -7.61 -1.73
C VAL A 105 -0.11 -7.73 -3.22
N LEU A 106 -0.77 -8.80 -3.63
CA LEU A 106 -1.21 -9.03 -5.00
C LEU A 106 -2.59 -8.42 -5.25
N GLY A 107 -2.77 -7.82 -6.42
CA GLY A 107 -4.07 -7.44 -6.95
C GLY A 107 -4.54 -8.37 -8.08
N ASN A 108 -5.72 -8.11 -8.63
CA ASN A 108 -6.28 -8.98 -9.66
C ASN A 108 -5.51 -8.90 -10.98
N HIS A 109 -4.95 -7.75 -11.34
CA HIS A 109 -4.09 -7.63 -12.52
C HIS A 109 -2.78 -8.39 -12.37
N ASP A 110 -2.26 -8.53 -11.16
CA ASP A 110 -1.08 -9.35 -10.89
C ASP A 110 -1.37 -10.84 -11.15
N TYR A 111 -2.60 -11.27 -10.90
CA TYR A 111 -3.08 -12.62 -11.15
C TYR A 111 -3.29 -12.95 -12.64
N GLU A 112 -3.49 -11.94 -13.49
CA GLU A 112 -3.52 -12.12 -14.95
C GLU A 112 -2.14 -12.46 -15.53
N GLY A 113 -1.07 -12.28 -14.75
CA GLY A 113 0.30 -12.65 -15.06
C GLY A 113 0.77 -13.88 -14.30
N ASN A 114 1.97 -13.80 -13.75
CA ASN A 114 2.54 -14.82 -12.88
C ASN A 114 2.75 -14.25 -11.47
N PRO A 115 1.81 -14.42 -10.55
CA PRO A 115 1.92 -13.88 -9.18
C PRO A 115 3.10 -14.51 -8.40
N ASP A 116 3.53 -15.73 -8.72
CA ASP A 116 4.69 -16.37 -8.07
C ASP A 116 6.00 -15.68 -8.44
N ALA A 117 6.10 -15.09 -9.64
CA ALA A 117 7.24 -14.28 -10.01
C ALA A 117 7.41 -13.04 -9.10
N GLN A 118 6.33 -12.53 -8.52
CA GLN A 118 6.42 -11.42 -7.57
C GLN A 118 6.95 -11.87 -6.20
N ILE A 119 6.66 -13.10 -5.79
CA ILE A 119 7.25 -13.71 -4.60
C ILE A 119 8.75 -13.95 -4.84
N GLU A 120 9.10 -14.56 -5.97
CA GLU A 120 10.48 -14.85 -6.34
C GLU A 120 11.33 -13.58 -6.46
N TYR A 121 10.76 -12.47 -6.93
CA TYR A 121 11.48 -11.20 -7.09
C TYR A 121 12.02 -10.64 -5.76
N SER A 122 11.48 -11.07 -4.62
CA SER A 122 12.05 -10.79 -3.29
C SER A 122 13.48 -11.31 -3.11
N THR A 123 13.92 -12.25 -3.95
CA THR A 123 15.31 -12.73 -3.96
C THR A 123 16.22 -11.92 -4.90
N VAL A 124 15.62 -11.11 -5.79
CA VAL A 124 16.30 -10.29 -6.80
C VAL A 124 16.48 -8.86 -6.30
N SER A 125 15.40 -8.24 -5.85
CA SER A 125 15.40 -6.86 -5.37
C SER A 125 15.31 -6.81 -3.84
N ARG A 126 16.33 -6.26 -3.19
CA ARG A 126 16.41 -6.12 -1.73
C ARG A 126 15.19 -5.38 -1.14
N ARG A 127 14.66 -4.42 -1.87
CA ARG A 127 13.55 -3.59 -1.40
C ARG A 127 12.15 -4.20 -1.63
N TRP A 128 12.03 -5.21 -2.50
CA TRP A 128 10.77 -5.91 -2.77
C TRP A 128 10.56 -7.03 -1.78
N ASN A 129 9.67 -6.85 -0.81
CA ASN A 129 9.44 -7.81 0.27
C ASN A 129 8.04 -8.44 0.16
N MET A 130 7.99 -9.60 -0.48
CA MET A 130 6.80 -10.43 -0.61
C MET A 130 7.19 -11.90 -0.40
N PRO A 131 7.38 -12.35 0.84
CA PRO A 131 7.92 -13.70 1.12
C PRO A 131 6.94 -14.82 0.82
N ALA A 132 5.65 -14.52 0.72
CA ALA A 132 4.56 -15.45 0.41
C ALA A 132 3.34 -14.67 -0.09
N ARG A 133 2.29 -15.37 -0.56
CA ARG A 133 1.02 -14.74 -0.96
C ARG A 133 0.33 -14.02 0.19
N TYR A 134 0.49 -14.52 1.41
CA TYR A 134 0.08 -13.85 2.64
C TYR A 134 1.14 -14.00 3.72
N TYR A 135 1.34 -13.00 4.51
CA TYR A 135 2.38 -12.95 5.55
C TYR A 135 2.10 -11.82 6.56
N SER A 136 2.93 -11.72 7.58
CA SER A 136 2.81 -10.66 8.57
C SER A 136 4.14 -10.02 8.92
N LYS A 137 4.05 -8.80 9.43
CA LYS A 137 5.18 -8.04 10.01
C LYS A 137 4.72 -7.35 11.30
N THR A 138 5.64 -7.27 12.24
CA THR A 138 5.41 -6.56 13.51
C THR A 138 6.48 -5.49 13.70
N PHE A 139 6.07 -4.29 14.05
CA PHE A 139 6.96 -3.18 14.34
C PHE A 139 6.70 -2.64 15.75
N GLY A 140 7.76 -2.42 16.53
CA GLY A 140 7.64 -1.77 17.83
C GLY A 140 7.22 -0.31 17.70
N ILE A 141 6.26 0.12 18.52
CA ILE A 141 5.84 1.52 18.66
C ILE A 141 6.46 2.12 19.93
N SER A 142 6.47 1.33 21.00
CA SER A 142 7.12 1.69 22.25
C SER A 142 7.69 0.44 22.92
N LYS A 143 8.17 0.56 24.16
CA LYS A 143 8.68 -0.59 24.93
C LYS A 143 7.60 -1.65 25.22
N SER A 144 6.33 -1.28 25.20
CA SER A 144 5.21 -2.14 25.61
C SER A 144 4.12 -2.30 24.53
N GLN A 145 4.33 -1.74 23.34
CA GLN A 145 3.32 -1.73 22.29
C GLN A 145 3.94 -1.90 20.92
N SER A 146 3.26 -2.65 20.07
CA SER A 146 3.62 -2.91 18.69
C SER A 146 2.48 -2.61 17.71
N ALA A 147 2.80 -2.55 16.45
CA ALA A 147 1.86 -2.57 15.35
C ALA A 147 2.03 -3.86 14.55
N GLN A 148 0.97 -4.65 14.49
CA GLN A 148 0.87 -5.89 13.73
C GLN A 148 0.26 -5.60 12.37
N PHE A 149 0.95 -5.98 11.31
CA PHE A 149 0.51 -5.86 9.92
C PHE A 149 0.29 -7.25 9.34
N LEU A 150 -0.92 -7.51 8.84
CA LEU A 150 -1.28 -8.75 8.14
C LEU A 150 -1.48 -8.41 6.66
N PHE A 151 -0.66 -8.97 5.81
CA PHE A 151 -0.73 -8.83 4.36
C PHE A 151 -1.49 -10.03 3.79
N MET A 152 -2.62 -9.77 3.16
CA MET A 152 -3.54 -10.80 2.68
C MET A 152 -3.59 -10.85 1.16
N ASP A 153 -3.67 -12.04 0.63
CA ASP A 153 -4.06 -12.28 -0.75
C ASP A 153 -5.58 -12.32 -0.84
N THR A 154 -6.19 -11.29 -1.40
CA THR A 154 -7.64 -11.16 -1.45
C THR A 154 -8.28 -11.65 -2.75
N SER A 155 -7.50 -11.83 -3.83
CA SER A 155 -8.02 -12.29 -5.12
C SER A 155 -8.76 -13.64 -5.03
N PRO A 156 -8.27 -14.66 -4.31
CA PRO A 156 -8.96 -15.94 -4.18
C PRO A 156 -10.29 -15.90 -3.42
N TYR A 157 -10.60 -14.79 -2.75
CA TYR A 157 -11.86 -14.61 -2.03
C TYR A 157 -12.96 -13.96 -2.87
N VAL A 158 -12.67 -13.54 -4.11
CA VAL A 158 -13.64 -12.96 -5.02
C VAL A 158 -14.31 -14.07 -5.82
N ASP A 159 -15.59 -14.32 -5.55
CA ASP A 159 -16.33 -15.46 -6.13
C ASP A 159 -16.42 -15.41 -7.66
N ALA A 160 -16.43 -14.21 -8.24
CA ALA A 160 -16.43 -14.03 -9.69
C ALA A 160 -15.15 -14.58 -10.34
N TYR A 161 -13.99 -14.45 -9.70
CA TYR A 161 -12.71 -14.88 -10.29
C TYR A 161 -12.59 -16.40 -10.41
N HIS A 162 -13.33 -17.15 -9.59
CA HIS A 162 -13.40 -18.61 -9.73
C HIS A 162 -14.18 -19.04 -10.98
N LYS A 163 -15.03 -18.16 -11.54
CA LYS A 163 -15.74 -18.41 -12.82
C LYS A 163 -14.88 -18.03 -14.01
N GLU A 164 -13.96 -17.07 -13.82
CA GLU A 164 -13.04 -16.56 -14.83
C GLU A 164 -11.60 -17.05 -14.54
N ASP A 165 -11.47 -18.32 -14.15
CA ASP A 165 -10.20 -18.89 -13.68
C ASP A 165 -9.13 -18.99 -14.78
N GLU A 166 -9.49 -19.00 -16.04
CA GLU A 166 -8.55 -18.89 -17.16
C GLU A 166 -7.81 -17.55 -17.18
N THR A 167 -8.40 -16.51 -16.57
CA THR A 167 -7.81 -15.18 -16.44
C THR A 167 -7.07 -15.02 -15.12
N TYR A 168 -7.72 -15.43 -14.00
CA TYR A 168 -7.21 -15.10 -12.66
C TYR A 168 -6.49 -16.25 -11.96
N HIS A 169 -6.62 -17.49 -12.43
CA HIS A 169 -5.91 -18.67 -11.90
C HIS A 169 -6.01 -18.84 -10.37
N VAL A 170 -7.19 -18.58 -9.80
CA VAL A 170 -7.41 -18.61 -8.34
C VAL A 170 -7.89 -19.96 -7.81
N LYS A 171 -8.28 -20.90 -8.68
CA LYS A 171 -8.70 -22.25 -8.26
C LYS A 171 -7.55 -23.00 -7.59
N GLY A 172 -7.88 -23.72 -6.52
CA GLY A 172 -6.91 -24.51 -5.77
C GLY A 172 -6.04 -23.71 -4.79
N ILE A 173 -6.19 -22.38 -4.72
CA ILE A 173 -5.51 -21.59 -3.69
C ILE A 173 -6.19 -21.82 -2.34
N ASP A 174 -5.40 -22.12 -1.31
CA ASP A 174 -5.86 -22.44 0.04
C ASP A 174 -6.35 -21.20 0.80
N THR A 175 -7.58 -20.80 0.53
CA THR A 175 -8.24 -19.70 1.25
C THR A 175 -8.57 -20.08 2.70
N ALA A 176 -8.81 -21.37 2.98
CA ALA A 176 -9.12 -21.83 4.34
C ALA A 176 -7.89 -21.76 5.24
N GLY A 177 -6.73 -22.15 4.73
CA GLY A 177 -5.44 -22.00 5.43
C GLY A 177 -5.11 -20.54 5.72
N GLN A 178 -5.25 -19.66 4.73
CA GLN A 178 -5.06 -18.21 4.93
C GLN A 178 -6.03 -17.66 5.98
N ARG A 179 -7.30 -18.08 5.95
CA ARG A 179 -8.29 -17.65 6.92
C ARG A 179 -7.92 -18.08 8.34
N SER A 180 -7.58 -19.35 8.53
CA SER A 180 -7.17 -19.89 9.81
C SER A 180 -5.92 -19.20 10.36
N TRP A 181 -4.94 -18.91 9.50
CA TRP A 181 -3.75 -18.14 9.84
C TRP A 181 -4.09 -16.72 10.32
N MET A 182 -4.94 -16.01 9.58
CA MET A 182 -5.37 -14.66 9.94
C MET A 182 -6.10 -14.64 11.28
N ASP A 183 -7.08 -15.54 11.48
CA ASP A 183 -7.86 -15.62 12.72
C ASP A 183 -6.96 -15.93 13.92
N SER A 184 -6.01 -16.87 13.77
CA SER A 184 -5.02 -17.22 14.77
C SER A 184 -4.15 -16.03 15.15
N LEU A 185 -3.58 -15.34 14.16
CA LEU A 185 -2.67 -14.23 14.40
C LEU A 185 -3.39 -13.04 15.05
N LEU A 186 -4.57 -12.68 14.57
CA LEU A 186 -5.36 -11.59 15.14
C LEU A 186 -5.77 -11.87 16.59
N SER A 187 -6.12 -13.13 16.92
CA SER A 187 -6.49 -13.53 18.28
C SER A 187 -5.31 -13.52 19.24
N GLN A 188 -4.09 -13.81 18.76
CA GLN A 188 -2.87 -13.81 19.55
C GLN A 188 -2.26 -12.40 19.70
N THR A 189 -2.60 -11.47 18.81
CA THR A 189 -2.09 -10.10 18.87
C THR A 189 -2.65 -9.40 20.13
N PRO A 190 -1.81 -8.85 21.00
CA PRO A 190 -2.25 -8.17 22.20
C PRO A 190 -3.30 -7.08 21.92
N LYS A 191 -4.29 -6.94 22.80
CA LYS A 191 -5.35 -5.93 22.63
C LYS A 191 -4.82 -4.49 22.59
N ASN A 192 -3.67 -4.27 23.22
CA ASN A 192 -3.00 -2.97 23.23
C ASN A 192 -2.12 -2.73 22.01
N ASP A 193 -1.97 -3.68 21.12
CA ASP A 193 -1.22 -3.48 19.88
C ASP A 193 -2.15 -2.97 18.75
N TRP A 194 -1.57 -2.25 17.80
CA TRP A 194 -2.28 -1.88 16.59
C TRP A 194 -2.43 -3.09 15.67
N LYS A 195 -3.60 -3.23 15.06
CA LYS A 195 -3.92 -4.30 14.11
C LYS A 195 -4.30 -3.70 12.77
N PHE A 196 -3.39 -3.78 11.81
CA PHE A 196 -3.58 -3.36 10.43
C PHE A 196 -3.70 -4.59 9.54
N VAL A 197 -4.76 -4.64 8.74
CA VAL A 197 -4.92 -5.67 7.71
C VAL A 197 -4.80 -5.00 6.35
N ILE A 198 -3.95 -5.56 5.49
CA ILE A 198 -3.67 -5.06 4.16
C ILE A 198 -4.14 -6.08 3.13
N GLY A 199 -4.90 -5.63 2.15
CA GLY A 199 -5.30 -6.42 0.99
C GLY A 199 -5.39 -5.55 -0.24
N HIS A 200 -5.83 -6.12 -1.36
CA HIS A 200 -6.02 -5.32 -2.57
C HIS A 200 -7.47 -4.85 -2.71
N HIS A 201 -8.42 -5.77 -2.65
CA HIS A 201 -9.82 -5.49 -2.93
C HIS A 201 -10.51 -4.71 -1.82
N SER A 202 -11.30 -3.73 -2.19
CA SER A 202 -12.04 -2.88 -1.26
C SER A 202 -13.25 -3.61 -0.65
N ILE A 203 -13.27 -3.76 0.68
CA ILE A 203 -14.44 -4.30 1.40
C ILE A 203 -15.59 -3.29 1.31
N TYR A 204 -15.32 -2.02 1.58
CA TYR A 204 -16.24 -0.89 1.39
C TYR A 204 -15.70 0.05 0.34
N SER A 205 -16.57 0.76 -0.38
CA SER A 205 -16.18 1.73 -1.40
C SER A 205 -17.19 2.89 -1.50
N LEU A 206 -16.67 4.08 -1.74
CA LEU A 206 -17.42 5.27 -2.14
C LEU A 206 -17.37 5.50 -3.66
N GLY A 207 -16.51 4.74 -4.35
CA GLY A 207 -16.20 4.86 -5.77
C GLY A 207 -17.10 4.00 -6.67
N LYS A 208 -16.50 3.49 -7.74
CA LYS A 208 -17.20 2.70 -8.78
C LYS A 208 -17.92 1.47 -8.23
N ARG A 209 -17.40 0.86 -7.16
CA ARG A 209 -17.93 -0.37 -6.55
C ARG A 209 -18.76 -0.13 -5.31
N LYS A 210 -19.28 1.08 -5.10
CA LYS A 210 -20.15 1.40 -3.95
C LYS A 210 -21.31 0.41 -3.83
N PRO A 211 -21.65 -0.11 -2.63
CA PRO A 211 -21.08 0.21 -1.31
C PRO A 211 -19.78 -0.56 -0.97
N GLY A 212 -19.30 -1.45 -1.82
CA GLY A 212 -18.13 -2.31 -1.65
C GLY A 212 -18.34 -3.68 -2.29
N MET A 213 -17.42 -4.61 -2.02
CA MET A 213 -17.48 -5.97 -2.55
C MET A 213 -18.16 -6.91 -1.53
N ASN A 214 -19.37 -7.34 -1.84
CA ASN A 214 -20.20 -8.20 -0.94
C ASN A 214 -19.46 -9.48 -0.53
N ASP A 215 -18.71 -10.11 -1.43
CA ASP A 215 -17.97 -11.33 -1.13
C ASP A 215 -17.00 -11.14 0.03
N LEU A 216 -16.23 -10.06 -0.01
CA LEU A 216 -15.23 -9.72 1.02
C LEU A 216 -15.91 -9.22 2.30
N MET A 217 -16.97 -8.41 2.17
CA MET A 217 -17.77 -7.92 3.28
C MET A 217 -18.30 -9.09 4.10
N ASN A 218 -18.93 -10.07 3.44
CA ASN A 218 -19.49 -11.27 4.10
C ASN A 218 -18.40 -12.14 4.73
N LYS A 219 -17.21 -12.20 4.14
CA LYS A 219 -16.11 -13.06 4.61
C LYS A 219 -15.33 -12.43 5.76
N PHE A 220 -15.17 -11.10 5.82
CA PHE A 220 -14.18 -10.46 6.71
C PHE A 220 -14.75 -9.48 7.73
N ASP A 221 -15.84 -8.75 7.44
CA ASP A 221 -16.29 -7.64 8.29
C ASP A 221 -16.58 -8.06 9.73
N ALA A 222 -17.31 -9.15 9.93
CA ALA A 222 -17.61 -9.67 11.26
C ALA A 222 -16.34 -10.07 12.04
N THR A 223 -15.35 -10.63 11.35
CA THR A 223 -14.08 -11.02 11.95
C THR A 223 -13.25 -9.79 12.35
N PHE A 224 -13.13 -8.81 11.48
CA PHE A 224 -12.38 -7.59 11.78
C PHE A 224 -12.96 -6.88 12.99
N LYS A 225 -14.28 -6.78 13.06
CA LYS A 225 -14.98 -6.25 14.22
C LYS A 225 -14.71 -7.05 15.50
N ALA A 226 -14.86 -8.37 15.46
CA ALA A 226 -14.70 -9.24 16.63
C ALA A 226 -13.25 -9.26 17.14
N GLN A 227 -12.27 -9.17 16.23
CA GLN A 227 -10.84 -9.19 16.55
C GLN A 227 -10.26 -7.81 16.83
N GLY A 228 -11.06 -6.74 16.70
CA GLY A 228 -10.62 -5.36 16.96
C GLY A 228 -9.56 -4.89 15.98
N VAL A 229 -9.73 -5.19 14.67
CA VAL A 229 -8.90 -4.63 13.61
C VAL A 229 -9.09 -3.12 13.57
N ASN A 230 -8.01 -2.35 13.67
CA ASN A 230 -8.10 -0.89 13.70
C ASN A 230 -8.30 -0.32 12.30
N ALA A 231 -7.58 -0.86 11.31
CA ALA A 231 -7.69 -0.41 9.93
C ALA A 231 -7.56 -1.55 8.94
N TYR A 232 -8.36 -1.47 7.86
CA TYR A 232 -8.17 -2.21 6.63
C TYR A 232 -7.66 -1.27 5.55
N ILE A 233 -6.54 -1.60 4.92
CA ILE A 233 -5.84 -0.76 3.95
C ILE A 233 -5.80 -1.51 2.62
N CYS A 234 -6.28 -0.87 1.54
CA CYS A 234 -6.39 -1.53 0.24
C CYS A 234 -6.23 -0.55 -0.94
N GLY A 235 -6.34 -1.10 -2.16
CA GLY A 235 -6.37 -0.41 -3.45
C GLY A 235 -7.65 -0.71 -4.21
N HIS A 236 -7.49 -1.15 -5.49
CA HIS A 236 -8.54 -1.62 -6.39
C HIS A 236 -9.51 -0.55 -6.91
N GLU A 237 -9.94 0.39 -6.08
CA GLU A 237 -10.52 1.64 -6.53
C GLU A 237 -9.39 2.61 -6.85
N HIS A 238 -9.39 3.14 -8.08
CA HIS A 238 -8.33 4.04 -8.53
C HIS A 238 -8.57 5.47 -8.04
N ASP A 239 -8.61 5.64 -6.72
CA ASP A 239 -8.87 6.88 -6.00
C ASP A 239 -8.31 6.81 -4.57
N LEU A 240 -8.59 7.82 -3.74
CA LEU A 240 -8.19 7.88 -2.34
C LEU A 240 -9.43 8.04 -1.48
N GLN A 241 -9.65 7.12 -0.52
CA GLN A 241 -10.84 7.12 0.33
C GLN A 241 -10.49 6.83 1.79
N ILE A 242 -11.26 7.44 2.71
CA ILE A 242 -11.32 7.08 4.13
C ILE A 242 -12.78 6.83 4.45
N ILE A 243 -13.10 5.60 4.86
CA ILE A 243 -14.49 5.15 5.04
C ILE A 243 -14.71 4.67 6.47
N HIS A 244 -15.82 5.12 7.05
CA HIS A 244 -16.26 4.75 8.39
C HIS A 244 -17.56 3.94 8.30
N PRO A 245 -17.49 2.62 8.09
CA PRO A 245 -18.70 1.83 7.95
C PRO A 245 -19.52 1.86 9.26
N LYS A 246 -20.82 1.93 9.12
CA LYS A 246 -21.71 1.87 10.28
C LYS A 246 -21.55 0.52 10.99
N ASN A 247 -21.56 0.53 12.32
CA ASN A 247 -21.51 -0.68 13.16
C ASN A 247 -20.16 -1.43 13.21
N THR A 248 -19.07 -0.85 12.74
CA THR A 248 -17.70 -1.37 12.94
C THR A 248 -16.78 -0.28 13.46
N SER A 249 -15.74 -0.66 14.20
CA SER A 249 -14.65 0.23 14.60
C SER A 249 -13.48 0.23 13.61
N THR A 250 -13.50 -0.68 12.65
CA THR A 250 -12.46 -0.74 11.60
C THR A 250 -12.66 0.39 10.61
N VAL A 251 -11.65 1.23 10.44
CA VAL A 251 -11.63 2.27 9.40
C VAL A 251 -11.01 1.69 8.13
N HIS A 252 -11.59 2.00 6.98
CA HIS A 252 -11.10 1.53 5.69
C HIS A 252 -10.39 2.66 4.96
N PHE A 253 -9.14 2.41 4.55
CA PHE A 253 -8.31 3.33 3.78
C PHE A 253 -8.06 2.72 2.40
N ILE A 254 -8.48 3.44 1.35
CA ILE A 254 -8.20 3.05 -0.03
C ILE A 254 -7.14 3.99 -0.59
N SER A 255 -6.02 3.42 -1.00
CA SER A 255 -4.89 4.13 -1.59
C SER A 255 -4.51 3.49 -2.93
N GLY A 256 -5.47 3.49 -3.88
CA GLY A 256 -5.34 2.91 -5.21
C GLY A 256 -5.08 3.94 -6.31
N ALA A 257 -4.53 5.10 -5.95
CA ALA A 257 -4.38 6.25 -6.85
C ALA A 257 -2.94 6.44 -7.36
N GLY A 258 -2.15 5.36 -7.41
CA GLY A 258 -0.73 5.40 -7.80
C GLY A 258 -0.47 5.66 -9.30
N SER A 259 -1.53 5.62 -10.13
CA SER A 259 -1.45 5.90 -11.56
C SER A 259 -2.81 6.35 -12.12
N GLU A 260 -3.40 5.58 -13.06
CA GLU A 260 -4.69 5.89 -13.68
C GLU A 260 -5.81 6.05 -12.65
N ILE A 261 -6.65 7.05 -12.85
CA ILE A 261 -7.75 7.42 -11.95
C ILE A 261 -9.11 7.01 -12.51
N ARG A 262 -10.02 6.65 -11.59
CA ARG A 262 -11.45 6.44 -11.86
C ARG A 262 -12.26 7.33 -10.92
N ASP A 263 -12.37 8.61 -11.26
CA ASP A 263 -13.14 9.60 -10.46
C ASP A 263 -14.65 9.35 -10.60
N ALA A 264 -15.18 8.44 -9.80
CA ALA A 264 -16.58 8.00 -9.84
C ALA A 264 -17.27 8.04 -8.48
N GLY A 265 -16.62 8.60 -7.45
CA GLY A 265 -17.08 8.57 -6.07
C GLY A 265 -17.48 9.91 -5.51
N LYS A 266 -18.06 9.86 -4.32
CA LYS A 266 -18.41 11.05 -3.53
C LYS A 266 -18.41 10.70 -2.04
N ALA A 267 -17.77 11.57 -1.24
CA ALA A 267 -17.81 11.49 0.21
C ALA A 267 -19.22 11.74 0.77
N GLU A 268 -19.58 11.04 1.84
CA GLU A 268 -20.83 11.23 2.58
C GLU A 268 -20.54 11.25 4.10
N GLY A 269 -21.12 12.19 4.81
CA GLY A 269 -20.95 12.31 6.26
C GLY A 269 -19.51 12.62 6.65
N GLN A 270 -18.90 11.74 7.44
CA GLN A 270 -17.50 11.87 7.88
C GLN A 270 -16.50 11.14 6.98
N ASP A 271 -16.98 10.51 5.90
CA ASP A 271 -16.11 9.84 4.93
C ASP A 271 -15.35 10.86 4.07
N PHE A 272 -14.22 10.43 3.52
CA PHE A 272 -13.41 11.24 2.61
C PHE A 272 -13.27 10.52 1.26
N TYR A 273 -13.31 11.29 0.19
CA TYR A 273 -13.08 10.84 -1.18
C TYR A 273 -12.26 11.86 -1.96
N HIS A 274 -11.28 11.38 -2.73
CA HIS A 274 -10.49 12.20 -3.63
C HIS A 274 -10.16 11.45 -4.92
N GLY A 275 -10.73 11.91 -6.04
CA GLY A 275 -10.60 11.29 -7.36
C GLY A 275 -9.40 11.81 -8.16
N LYS A 276 -8.23 11.95 -7.53
CA LYS A 276 -6.97 12.29 -8.19
C LYS A 276 -5.85 11.41 -7.68
N GLN A 277 -4.74 11.36 -8.46
CA GLN A 277 -3.54 10.62 -8.07
C GLN A 277 -3.00 11.09 -6.73
N GLY A 278 -2.44 10.14 -5.99
CA GLY A 278 -1.82 10.40 -4.69
C GLY A 278 -1.49 9.13 -3.94
N PHE A 279 -1.10 9.31 -2.71
CA PHE A 279 -0.76 8.23 -1.78
C PHE A 279 -1.12 8.64 -0.35
N MET A 280 -1.04 7.69 0.58
CA MET A 280 -1.29 7.97 1.99
C MET A 280 -0.01 7.81 2.82
N MET A 281 0.17 8.70 3.78
CA MET A 281 1.21 8.63 4.81
C MET A 281 0.55 8.30 6.14
N PHE A 282 1.08 7.30 6.83
CA PHE A 282 0.67 6.88 8.15
C PHE A 282 1.78 7.17 9.16
N SER A 283 1.39 7.70 10.31
CA SER A 283 2.26 7.94 11.47
C SER A 283 1.63 7.30 12.70
N VAL A 284 2.12 6.11 13.09
CA VAL A 284 1.54 5.31 14.17
C VAL A 284 2.20 5.67 15.49
N MET A 285 1.40 6.08 16.45
CA MET A 285 1.77 6.40 17.84
C MET A 285 1.03 5.45 18.80
N GLU A 286 1.30 5.51 20.07
CA GLU A 286 0.68 4.60 21.05
C GLU A 286 -0.85 4.68 21.09
N LYS A 287 -1.43 5.88 21.01
CA LYS A 287 -2.87 6.12 21.19
C LYS A 287 -3.60 6.55 19.92
N GLU A 288 -2.85 6.86 18.89
CA GLU A 288 -3.44 7.40 17.66
C GLU A 288 -2.55 7.07 16.46
N THR A 289 -3.17 6.89 15.31
CA THR A 289 -2.49 6.87 14.01
C THR A 289 -2.96 8.09 13.22
N LEU A 290 -2.04 8.99 12.91
CA LEU A 290 -2.30 10.11 12.00
C LEU A 290 -2.13 9.62 10.56
N VAL A 291 -3.17 9.76 9.74
CA VAL A 291 -3.13 9.45 8.31
C VAL A 291 -3.26 10.75 7.53
N GLN A 292 -2.35 10.99 6.60
CA GLN A 292 -2.38 12.16 5.73
C GLN A 292 -2.46 11.70 4.28
N VAL A 293 -3.37 12.30 3.53
CA VAL A 293 -3.56 12.05 2.09
C VAL A 293 -2.80 13.13 1.33
N ILE A 294 -1.86 12.71 0.49
CA ILE A 294 -1.00 13.60 -0.30
C ILE A 294 -1.30 13.36 -1.77
N ASP A 295 -1.68 14.40 -2.50
CA ASP A 295 -2.00 14.31 -3.93
C ASP A 295 -0.77 14.50 -4.83
N ILE A 296 -0.96 14.30 -6.13
CA ILE A 296 0.07 14.46 -7.17
C ILE A 296 0.68 15.87 -7.21
N THR A 297 0.01 16.89 -6.66
CA THR A 297 0.54 18.27 -6.60
C THR A 297 1.45 18.50 -5.39
N GLY A 298 1.65 17.49 -4.55
CA GLY A 298 2.39 17.61 -3.30
C GLY A 298 1.63 18.34 -2.21
N LYS A 299 0.30 18.32 -2.23
CA LYS A 299 -0.53 18.92 -1.18
C LYS A 299 -1.05 17.86 -0.24
N VAL A 300 -1.03 18.16 1.06
CA VAL A 300 -1.83 17.43 2.05
C VAL A 300 -3.28 17.83 1.89
N ILE A 301 -4.10 16.93 1.34
CA ILE A 301 -5.52 17.19 1.02
C ILE A 301 -6.39 17.04 2.24
N THR A 302 -6.08 16.08 3.10
CA THR A 302 -6.76 15.87 4.37
C THR A 302 -5.84 15.16 5.36
N SER A 303 -6.19 15.26 6.63
CA SER A 303 -5.58 14.50 7.70
C SER A 303 -6.67 13.84 8.54
N TYR A 304 -6.47 12.59 8.89
CA TYR A 304 -7.39 11.80 9.69
C TYR A 304 -6.68 11.22 10.91
N SER A 305 -7.30 11.34 12.08
CA SER A 305 -6.80 10.77 13.32
C SER A 305 -7.60 9.51 13.70
N LEU A 306 -7.01 8.34 13.45
CA LEU A 306 -7.53 7.07 13.92
C LEU A 306 -7.19 6.93 15.41
N LYS A 307 -8.19 6.98 16.27
CA LYS A 307 -8.02 6.76 17.71
C LYS A 307 -8.09 5.27 18.02
N LYS A 308 -7.36 4.89 19.07
CA LYS A 308 -7.36 3.53 19.57
C LYS A 308 -8.48 3.30 20.59
#